data_998eaa19168b80a8f8cc7b4d0b27c4f6
#
_entry.id   998eaa19168b80a8f8cc7b4d0b27c4f6
#
_cell.length_a   1.000
_cell.length_b   1.000
_cell.length_c   1.000
_cell.angle_alpha   90.00
_cell.angle_beta   90.00
_cell.angle_gamma   90.00
#
_symmetry.space_group_name_H-M   'P 1'
#
loop_
_entity.id
_entity.type
_entity.pdbx_description
1 polymer ?
#
loop_
_entity_poly.entity_id
_entity_poly.type
_entity_poly.pdbx_seq_one_letter_code
_entity_poly.pdbx_strand_id
1 'polypeptide(L)'
;IHHNKLNLRPERNTGIITPFHDSCNPARAMGLLEEPRAVLRAVCPEFVEMPPHTIREETVCCGSGSGLNTEEIMELRLRAGFPRGNALRYVQEKNGVNWMSCVCAIDRATLPPLANYWAPGVTVSGLHELVANALVMKGEQPRTMNLRQEDLECPDPEPEEEAVEELAASAEEDN
;
A
#
# COMPACT_ATOMS: atom_id res chain seq x y z
N ILE A 1 -5.24 -5.64 -18.62
CA ILE A 1 -6.28 -4.63 -18.74
C ILE A 1 -6.47 -4.26 -20.22
N HIS A 2 -5.49 -3.65 -20.90
CA HIS A 2 -5.58 -3.21 -22.28
C HIS A 2 -6.03 -4.28 -23.30
N HIS A 3 -5.76 -5.54 -23.05
CA HIS A 3 -6.09 -6.65 -23.95
C HIS A 3 -7.29 -7.48 -23.49
N ASN A 4 -8.05 -7.03 -22.51
CA ASN A 4 -9.19 -7.73 -21.91
C ASN A 4 -8.88 -9.20 -21.50
N LYS A 5 -7.62 -9.46 -21.11
CA LYS A 5 -7.18 -10.79 -20.69
C LYS A 5 -7.53 -11.13 -19.24
N LEU A 6 -7.92 -10.12 -18.45
CA LEU A 6 -8.31 -10.27 -17.06
C LEU A 6 -9.82 -10.12 -16.95
N ASN A 7 -10.46 -11.02 -16.22
CA ASN A 7 -11.85 -10.87 -15.82
C ASN A 7 -11.88 -10.10 -14.49
N LEU A 8 -12.26 -8.82 -14.55
CA LEU A 8 -12.26 -7.92 -13.41
C LEU A 8 -13.69 -7.58 -13.01
N ARG A 9 -13.90 -7.48 -11.71
CA ARG A 9 -15.13 -7.02 -11.07
C ARG A 9 -14.82 -5.83 -10.16
N PRO A 10 -14.81 -4.60 -10.72
CA PRO A 10 -14.51 -3.39 -9.97
C PRO A 10 -15.47 -3.15 -8.79
N GLU A 11 -16.68 -3.64 -8.90
CA GLU A 11 -17.72 -3.54 -7.86
C GLU A 11 -17.32 -4.18 -6.53
N ARG A 12 -16.31 -5.07 -6.51
CA ARG A 12 -15.76 -5.63 -5.28
C ARG A 12 -14.97 -4.61 -4.46
N ASN A 13 -14.52 -3.53 -5.09
CA ASN A 13 -13.84 -2.41 -4.44
C ASN A 13 -14.79 -1.22 -4.20
N THR A 14 -16.11 -1.42 -4.28
CA THR A 14 -17.10 -0.37 -3.97
C THR A 14 -16.96 0.07 -2.51
N GLY A 15 -17.00 1.39 -2.28
CA GLY A 15 -16.78 2.00 -0.96
C GLY A 15 -15.32 2.24 -0.60
N ILE A 16 -14.38 1.82 -1.47
CA ILE A 16 -12.97 2.18 -1.36
C ILE A 16 -12.74 3.45 -2.17
N ILE A 17 -12.58 4.58 -1.48
CA ILE A 17 -12.25 5.87 -2.08
C ILE A 17 -10.74 6.07 -1.95
N THR A 18 -10.01 5.88 -3.04
CA THR A 18 -8.54 5.82 -3.01
C THR A 18 -7.87 6.83 -3.93
N PRO A 19 -6.91 7.61 -3.44
CA PRO A 19 -5.88 8.23 -4.26
C PRO A 19 -4.72 7.27 -4.51
N PHE A 20 -3.82 7.69 -5.40
CA PHE A 20 -2.57 7.01 -5.68
C PHE A 20 -1.37 7.80 -5.18
N HIS A 21 -0.49 7.14 -4.44
CA HIS A 21 0.83 7.67 -4.15
C HIS A 21 1.79 7.33 -5.29
N ASP A 22 2.19 8.33 -6.05
CA ASP A 22 3.23 8.19 -7.05
C ASP A 22 4.58 7.93 -6.36
N SER A 23 4.96 6.67 -6.27
CA SER A 23 6.25 6.27 -5.70
C SER A 23 7.39 6.90 -6.51
N CYS A 24 8.37 7.51 -5.83
CA CYS A 24 9.37 8.35 -6.49
C CYS A 24 10.16 7.64 -7.60
N ASN A 25 10.54 6.38 -7.40
CA ASN A 25 11.31 5.64 -8.39
C ASN A 25 10.45 5.29 -9.63
N PRO A 26 9.29 4.63 -9.55
CA PRO A 26 8.43 4.43 -10.71
C PRO A 26 8.05 5.73 -11.42
N ALA A 27 7.68 6.77 -10.69
CA ALA A 27 7.24 8.02 -11.29
C ALA A 27 8.37 8.80 -11.97
N ARG A 28 9.44 9.12 -11.23
CA ARG A 28 10.49 10.00 -11.72
C ARG A 28 11.55 9.31 -12.57
N ALA A 29 11.97 8.10 -12.17
CA ALA A 29 13.03 7.39 -12.89
C ALA A 29 12.51 6.59 -14.08
N MET A 30 11.30 6.03 -13.98
CA MET A 30 10.72 5.17 -15.01
C MET A 30 9.62 5.84 -15.84
N GLY A 31 9.13 7.00 -15.43
CA GLY A 31 8.04 7.71 -16.12
C GLY A 31 6.69 6.99 -16.10
N LEU A 32 6.49 6.08 -15.14
CA LEU A 32 5.23 5.34 -14.98
C LEU A 32 4.21 6.23 -14.24
N LEU A 33 3.54 7.08 -14.97
CA LEU A 33 2.64 8.11 -14.44
C LEU A 33 1.16 7.77 -14.62
N GLU A 34 0.78 7.37 -15.82
CA GLU A 34 -0.62 7.09 -16.16
C GLU A 34 -0.98 5.61 -16.06
N GLU A 35 -0.02 4.70 -16.17
CA GLU A 35 -0.26 3.26 -16.11
C GLU A 35 -0.87 2.82 -14.78
N PRO A 36 -0.36 3.25 -13.60
CA PRO A 36 -0.99 2.92 -12.33
C PRO A 36 -2.42 3.50 -12.21
N ARG A 37 -2.64 4.68 -12.76
CA ARG A 37 -3.96 5.32 -12.79
C ARG A 37 -4.95 4.56 -13.68
N ALA A 38 -4.49 4.11 -14.84
CA ALA A 38 -5.30 3.28 -15.73
C ALA A 38 -5.72 1.96 -15.06
N VAL A 39 -4.81 1.36 -14.29
CA VAL A 39 -5.11 0.17 -13.49
C VAL A 39 -6.13 0.48 -12.41
N LEU A 40 -5.93 1.55 -11.62
CA LEU A 40 -6.86 1.93 -10.55
C LEU A 40 -8.25 2.24 -11.08
N ARG A 41 -8.37 3.01 -12.17
CA ARG A 41 -9.68 3.29 -12.79
C ARG A 41 -10.40 2.03 -13.28
N ALA A 42 -9.65 1.00 -13.61
CA ALA A 42 -10.23 -0.27 -14.07
C ALA A 42 -10.69 -1.19 -12.93
N VAL A 43 -10.15 -1.01 -11.72
CA VAL A 43 -10.43 -1.91 -10.58
C VAL A 43 -11.10 -1.21 -9.40
N CYS A 44 -11.09 0.12 -9.33
CA CYS A 44 -11.65 0.90 -8.25
C CYS A 44 -12.58 2.00 -8.81
N PRO A 45 -13.91 1.91 -8.60
CA PRO A 45 -14.86 2.90 -9.12
C PRO A 45 -14.65 4.30 -8.57
N GLU A 46 -14.14 4.42 -7.35
CA GLU A 46 -14.02 5.67 -6.60
C GLU A 46 -12.55 6.12 -6.46
N PHE A 47 -11.84 6.14 -7.61
CA PHE A 47 -10.50 6.70 -7.68
C PHE A 47 -10.54 8.24 -7.69
N VAL A 48 -9.72 8.88 -6.86
CA VAL A 48 -9.56 10.34 -6.79
C VAL A 48 -8.09 10.72 -6.95
N GLU A 49 -7.82 11.92 -7.47
CA GLU A 49 -6.45 12.44 -7.55
C GLU A 49 -6.11 13.26 -6.30
N MET A 50 -4.86 13.20 -5.88
CA MET A 50 -4.30 14.13 -4.89
C MET A 50 -4.06 15.52 -5.51
N PRO A 51 -3.76 16.55 -4.70
CA PRO A 51 -3.47 17.90 -5.20
C PRO A 51 -2.38 17.90 -6.29
N PRO A 52 -2.50 18.73 -7.35
CA PRO A 52 -1.64 18.69 -8.53
C PRO A 52 -0.15 18.72 -8.24
N HIS A 53 0.31 19.54 -7.29
CA HIS A 53 1.74 19.68 -6.92
C HIS A 53 2.25 18.56 -5.99
N THR A 54 1.55 17.43 -5.91
CA THR A 54 1.92 16.28 -5.07
C THR A 54 1.84 14.95 -5.79
N ILE A 55 1.61 14.98 -7.11
CA ILE A 55 1.41 13.78 -7.95
C ILE A 55 2.39 13.75 -9.11
N ARG A 56 2.47 12.60 -9.78
CA ARG A 56 3.32 12.39 -10.97
C ARG A 56 4.77 12.73 -10.68
N GLU A 57 5.41 13.50 -11.56
CA GLU A 57 6.82 13.94 -11.40
C GLU A 57 7.02 14.87 -10.20
N GLU A 58 5.97 15.62 -9.81
CA GLU A 58 5.99 16.52 -8.65
C GLU A 58 5.68 15.78 -7.34
N THR A 59 5.62 14.43 -7.37
CA THR A 59 5.30 13.64 -6.18
C THR A 59 6.15 14.00 -5.00
N VAL A 60 5.53 14.09 -3.83
CA VAL A 60 6.22 14.36 -2.56
C VAL A 60 6.55 13.07 -1.84
N CYS A 61 7.62 13.08 -1.05
CA CYS A 61 8.19 11.91 -0.40
C CYS A 61 7.23 11.24 0.58
N CYS A 62 7.31 9.91 0.69
CA CYS A 62 6.64 9.12 1.73
C CYS A 62 7.27 9.29 3.13
N GLY A 63 8.40 10.00 3.24
CA GLY A 63 9.14 10.19 4.49
C GLY A 63 10.28 9.21 4.72
N SER A 64 10.47 8.20 3.85
CA SER A 64 11.49 7.15 4.05
C SER A 64 12.79 7.35 3.31
N GLY A 65 12.90 8.33 2.43
CA GLY A 65 14.09 8.72 1.66
C GLY A 65 15.18 7.66 1.55
N SER A 66 15.31 7.00 0.39
CA SER A 66 16.43 6.10 0.07
C SER A 66 16.78 5.02 1.13
N GLY A 67 15.80 4.51 1.86
CA GLY A 67 16.01 3.44 2.83
C GLY A 67 16.10 3.85 4.30
N LEU A 68 15.81 5.11 4.64
CA LEU A 68 15.62 5.55 6.02
C LEU A 68 14.32 4.96 6.62
N ASN A 69 14.23 3.64 6.60
CA ASN A 69 13.05 2.92 7.08
C ASN A 69 13.36 2.17 8.38
N THR A 70 13.75 2.90 9.42
CA THR A 70 13.99 2.34 10.73
C THR A 70 13.09 2.99 11.77
N GLU A 71 12.83 2.30 12.88
CA GLU A 71 11.96 2.80 13.95
C GLU A 71 12.63 3.91 14.75
N GLU A 72 13.95 3.87 14.88
CA GLU A 72 14.73 4.84 15.67
C GLU A 72 14.56 6.29 15.16
N ILE A 73 14.23 6.46 13.88
CA ILE A 73 14.01 7.78 13.27
C ILE A 73 12.55 8.02 12.87
N MET A 74 11.61 7.30 13.47
CA MET A 74 10.18 7.38 13.13
C MET A 74 9.67 8.83 13.16
N GLU A 75 10.01 9.61 14.19
CA GLU A 75 9.60 11.01 14.28
C GLU A 75 10.11 11.85 13.11
N LEU A 76 11.37 11.68 12.73
CA LEU A 76 11.95 12.35 11.57
C LEU A 76 11.22 11.97 10.28
N ARG A 77 10.89 10.69 10.12
CA ARG A 77 10.15 10.18 8.97
C ARG A 77 8.75 10.78 8.86
N LEU A 78 8.01 10.82 9.97
CA LEU A 78 6.68 11.43 10.03
C LEU A 78 6.71 12.92 9.70
N ARG A 79 7.73 13.64 10.17
CA ARG A 79 7.93 15.06 9.83
C ARG A 79 8.35 15.24 8.36
N ALA A 80 9.28 14.44 7.87
CA ALA A 80 9.72 14.49 6.46
C ALA A 80 8.59 14.13 5.49
N GLY A 81 7.70 13.23 5.88
CA GLY A 81 6.50 12.84 5.13
C GLY A 81 5.33 13.80 5.26
N PHE A 82 5.43 14.88 6.03
CA PHE A 82 4.34 15.84 6.25
C PHE A 82 3.67 16.32 4.95
N PRO A 83 4.40 16.70 3.88
CA PRO A 83 3.75 17.15 2.65
C PRO A 83 2.81 16.08 2.06
N ARG A 84 3.20 14.80 2.14
CA ARG A 84 2.36 13.67 1.70
C ARG A 84 1.19 13.45 2.64
N GLY A 85 1.42 13.46 3.95
CA GLY A 85 0.38 13.34 4.96
C GLY A 85 -0.66 14.46 4.85
N ASN A 86 -0.21 15.69 4.63
CA ASN A 86 -1.10 16.84 4.45
C ASN A 86 -1.93 16.74 3.16
N ALA A 87 -1.32 16.29 2.04
CA ALA A 87 -2.04 16.06 0.80
C ALA A 87 -3.12 14.96 0.96
N LEU A 88 -2.79 13.88 1.69
CA LEU A 88 -3.73 12.81 1.98
C LEU A 88 -4.89 13.30 2.85
N ARG A 89 -4.61 14.03 3.93
CA ARG A 89 -5.63 14.63 4.80
C ARG A 89 -6.56 15.55 4.01
N TYR A 90 -6.01 16.39 3.14
CA TYR A 90 -6.82 17.28 2.31
C TYR A 90 -7.85 16.53 1.46
N VAL A 91 -7.44 15.44 0.78
CA VAL A 91 -8.39 14.64 -0.03
C VAL A 91 -9.31 13.79 0.85
N GLN A 92 -8.89 13.38 2.03
CA GLN A 92 -9.76 12.74 3.02
C GLN A 92 -10.90 13.66 3.44
N GLU A 93 -10.61 14.89 3.83
CA GLU A 93 -11.60 15.89 4.24
C GLU A 93 -12.52 16.29 3.08
N LYS A 94 -11.97 16.42 1.88
CA LYS A 94 -12.71 16.90 0.71
C LYS A 94 -13.53 15.83 0.00
N ASN A 95 -13.02 14.63 -0.09
CA ASN A 95 -13.55 13.55 -0.93
C ASN A 95 -13.97 12.31 -0.13
N GLY A 96 -13.76 12.28 1.18
CA GLY A 96 -14.06 11.12 2.01
C GLY A 96 -13.12 9.94 1.79
N VAL A 97 -11.86 10.21 1.40
CA VAL A 97 -10.84 9.18 1.19
C VAL A 97 -10.68 8.32 2.43
N ASN A 98 -10.82 7.02 2.27
CA ASN A 98 -10.65 6.01 3.32
C ASN A 98 -9.54 5.01 3.01
N TRP A 99 -8.91 5.14 1.84
CA TRP A 99 -7.87 4.26 1.33
C TRP A 99 -6.76 5.06 0.66
N MET A 100 -5.55 4.50 0.53
CA MET A 100 -4.44 5.06 -0.24
C MET A 100 -3.66 3.93 -0.90
N SER A 101 -3.50 3.99 -2.21
CA SER A 101 -2.80 2.98 -3.00
C SER A 101 -1.38 3.40 -3.35
N CYS A 102 -0.45 2.45 -3.35
CA CYS A 102 0.94 2.63 -3.77
C CYS A 102 1.47 1.37 -4.48
N VAL A 103 2.68 1.44 -5.06
CA VAL A 103 3.31 0.29 -5.74
C VAL A 103 4.65 -0.12 -5.15
N CYS A 104 5.29 0.72 -4.37
CA CYS A 104 6.62 0.49 -3.82
C CYS A 104 6.54 -0.24 -2.48
N ALA A 105 7.41 -1.24 -2.27
CA ALA A 105 7.48 -1.98 -1.01
C ALA A 105 7.85 -1.07 0.18
N ILE A 106 8.74 -0.08 -0.04
CA ILE A 106 9.09 0.90 0.99
C ILE A 106 7.87 1.75 1.36
N ASP A 107 7.07 2.17 0.38
CA ASP A 107 5.84 2.93 0.66
C ASP A 107 4.83 2.10 1.47
N ARG A 108 4.74 0.79 1.21
CA ARG A 108 3.91 -0.14 1.99
C ARG A 108 4.32 -0.21 3.45
N ALA A 109 5.61 -0.08 3.74
CA ALA A 109 6.12 -0.06 5.12
C ALA A 109 6.00 1.33 5.79
N THR A 110 6.06 2.42 5.03
CA THR A 110 6.21 3.77 5.58
C THR A 110 4.95 4.61 5.57
N LEU A 111 4.08 4.41 4.59
CA LEU A 111 2.83 5.17 4.50
C LEU A 111 1.78 4.80 5.57
N PRO A 112 1.66 3.55 6.08
CA PRO A 112 0.72 3.26 7.15
C PRO A 112 0.93 4.12 8.41
N PRO A 113 2.12 4.16 9.04
CA PRO A 113 2.33 5.04 10.19
C PRO A 113 2.17 6.53 9.84
N LEU A 114 2.54 6.94 8.63
CA LEU A 114 2.33 8.32 8.15
C LEU A 114 0.83 8.66 8.06
N ALA A 115 0.04 7.78 7.46
CA ALA A 115 -1.41 7.95 7.34
C ALA A 115 -2.08 7.97 8.71
N ASN A 116 -1.72 7.05 9.61
CA ASN A 116 -2.26 7.02 10.97
C ASN A 116 -1.99 8.31 11.73
N TYR A 117 -0.84 8.95 11.49
CA TYR A 117 -0.47 10.19 12.16
C TYR A 117 -1.14 11.44 11.55
N TRP A 118 -1.16 11.57 10.20
CA TRP A 118 -1.61 12.79 9.53
C TRP A 118 -3.03 12.74 8.98
N ALA A 119 -3.54 11.55 8.68
CA ALA A 119 -4.87 11.29 8.10
C ALA A 119 -5.47 10.01 8.72
N PRO A 120 -5.76 10.00 10.02
CA PRO A 120 -6.24 8.79 10.71
C PRO A 120 -7.51 8.23 10.08
N GLY A 121 -7.61 6.92 10.03
CA GLY A 121 -8.72 6.20 9.39
C GLY A 121 -8.53 5.90 7.90
N VAL A 122 -7.38 6.28 7.30
CA VAL A 122 -7.02 5.90 5.93
C VAL A 122 -6.18 4.64 5.95
N THR A 123 -6.67 3.59 5.29
CA THR A 123 -5.93 2.34 5.07
C THR A 123 -4.94 2.50 3.91
N VAL A 124 -3.73 1.98 4.04
CA VAL A 124 -2.72 1.98 2.97
C VAL A 124 -2.53 0.58 2.42
N SER A 125 -2.63 0.43 1.09
CA SER A 125 -2.42 -0.85 0.42
C SER A 125 -1.61 -0.74 -0.87
N GLY A 126 -1.15 -1.88 -1.36
CA GLY A 126 -0.59 -1.96 -2.70
C GLY A 126 -1.68 -1.93 -3.77
N LEU A 127 -1.39 -1.28 -4.89
CA LEU A 127 -2.26 -1.31 -6.07
C LEU A 127 -2.66 -2.74 -6.46
N HIS A 128 -1.73 -3.69 -6.37
CA HIS A 128 -1.94 -5.09 -6.71
C HIS A 128 -2.98 -5.78 -5.81
N GLU A 129 -3.17 -5.33 -4.58
CA GLU A 129 -4.20 -5.86 -3.67
C GLU A 129 -5.60 -5.51 -4.17
N LEU A 130 -5.82 -4.28 -4.64
CA LEU A 130 -7.08 -3.88 -5.26
C LEU A 130 -7.35 -4.63 -6.57
N VAL A 131 -6.28 -4.90 -7.36
CA VAL A 131 -6.38 -5.75 -8.55
C VAL A 131 -6.75 -7.17 -8.17
N ALA A 132 -6.09 -7.75 -7.16
CA ALA A 132 -6.36 -9.11 -6.69
C ALA A 132 -7.80 -9.26 -6.17
N ASN A 133 -8.30 -8.25 -5.46
CA ASN A 133 -9.68 -8.23 -4.99
C ASN A 133 -10.69 -8.18 -6.15
N ALA A 134 -10.41 -7.37 -7.16
CA ALA A 134 -11.28 -7.26 -8.35
C ALA A 134 -11.17 -8.45 -9.29
N LEU A 135 -10.10 -9.25 -9.23
CA LEU A 135 -9.84 -10.35 -10.16
C LEU A 135 -10.78 -11.52 -9.89
N VAL A 136 -11.38 -12.06 -10.98
CA VAL A 136 -12.17 -13.30 -10.95
C VAL A 136 -11.39 -14.38 -11.64
N MET A 137 -10.99 -15.39 -10.89
CA MET A 137 -10.30 -16.57 -11.42
C MET A 137 -11.31 -17.52 -12.07
N LYS A 138 -10.88 -18.23 -13.11
CA LYS A 138 -11.73 -19.18 -13.83
C LYS A 138 -12.15 -20.33 -12.88
N GLY A 139 -13.46 -20.46 -12.64
CA GLY A 139 -14.03 -21.48 -11.75
C GLY A 139 -14.13 -21.09 -10.27
N GLU A 140 -13.74 -19.88 -9.90
CA GLU A 140 -13.95 -19.39 -8.54
C GLU A 140 -15.33 -18.76 -8.32
N GLN A 141 -15.91 -19.06 -7.16
CA GLN A 141 -17.00 -18.26 -6.60
C GLN A 141 -16.46 -16.86 -6.26
N PRO A 142 -17.23 -15.79 -6.46
CA PRO A 142 -16.78 -14.43 -6.12
C PRO A 142 -16.42 -14.37 -4.64
N ARG A 143 -15.14 -14.13 -4.33
CA ARG A 143 -14.72 -13.84 -2.96
C ARG A 143 -15.20 -12.43 -2.61
N THR A 144 -16.00 -12.31 -1.60
CA THR A 144 -16.23 -11.03 -0.91
C THR A 144 -15.05 -10.84 0.06
N MET A 145 -13.91 -10.41 -0.44
CA MET A 145 -12.84 -9.94 0.43
C MET A 145 -13.12 -8.49 0.79
N ASN A 146 -13.59 -8.26 1.99
CA ASN A 146 -13.43 -6.96 2.62
C ASN A 146 -11.94 -6.85 2.98
N LEU A 147 -11.16 -6.11 2.20
CA LEU A 147 -9.78 -5.78 2.54
C LEU A 147 -9.81 -4.79 3.73
N ARG A 148 -10.10 -5.30 4.92
CA ARG A 148 -9.91 -4.55 6.16
C ARG A 148 -8.43 -4.61 6.51
N GLN A 149 -7.98 -3.60 7.23
CA GLN A 149 -6.61 -3.57 7.73
C GLN A 149 -6.29 -4.81 8.59
N GLU A 150 -7.29 -5.35 9.28
CA GLU A 150 -7.24 -6.59 10.07
C GLU A 150 -6.91 -7.82 9.19
N ASP A 151 -7.31 -7.83 7.91
CA ASP A 151 -7.04 -8.92 6.97
C ASP A 151 -5.63 -8.82 6.34
N LEU A 152 -4.93 -7.69 6.56
CA LEU A 152 -3.58 -7.42 6.07
C LEU A 152 -2.52 -7.63 7.15
N GLU A 153 -2.92 -7.86 8.40
CA GLU A 153 -1.99 -8.23 9.46
C GLU A 153 -1.50 -9.65 9.20
N CYS A 154 -0.21 -9.74 8.87
CA CYS A 154 0.46 -11.03 8.85
C CYS A 154 0.34 -11.59 10.28
N PRO A 155 -0.16 -12.81 10.50
CA PRO A 155 -0.10 -13.40 11.82
C PRO A 155 1.36 -13.35 12.27
N ASP A 156 1.58 -12.89 13.50
CA ASP A 156 2.90 -12.91 14.09
C ASP A 156 3.49 -14.30 13.85
N PRO A 157 4.74 -14.41 13.38
CA PRO A 157 5.37 -15.71 13.25
C PRO A 157 5.28 -16.39 14.64
N GLU A 158 4.73 -17.59 14.67
CA GLU A 158 4.74 -18.36 15.92
C GLU A 158 6.18 -18.38 16.44
N PRO A 159 6.38 -18.16 17.75
CA PRO A 159 7.72 -18.09 18.27
C PRO A 159 8.46 -19.38 17.92
N GLU A 160 9.57 -19.25 17.22
CA GLU A 160 10.45 -20.35 16.80
C GLU A 160 11.15 -21.00 18.01
N GLU A 161 10.42 -21.33 19.05
CA GLU A 161 10.99 -22.00 20.23
C GLU A 161 11.43 -23.43 19.91
N GLU A 162 10.79 -24.11 18.93
CA GLU A 162 11.18 -25.47 18.56
C GLU A 162 12.45 -25.54 17.66
N ALA A 163 12.72 -24.53 16.85
CA ALA A 163 13.88 -24.54 15.96
C ALA A 163 15.20 -24.27 16.70
N VAL A 164 15.17 -23.59 17.83
CA VAL A 164 16.37 -23.30 18.64
C VAL A 164 16.81 -24.52 19.46
N GLU A 165 15.86 -25.37 19.90
CA GLU A 165 16.19 -26.60 20.63
C GLU A 165 16.80 -27.67 19.71
N GLU A 166 16.34 -27.78 18.45
CA GLU A 166 16.87 -28.75 17.49
C GLU A 166 18.29 -28.42 17.06
N LEU A 167 18.61 -27.11 16.91
CA LEU A 167 19.97 -26.62 16.61
C LEU A 167 20.92 -26.76 17.79
N ALA A 168 20.42 -26.64 19.01
CA ALA A 168 21.25 -26.83 20.21
C ALA A 168 21.56 -28.32 20.45
N ALA A 169 20.62 -29.21 20.20
CA ALA A 169 20.79 -30.66 20.34
C ALA A 169 21.76 -31.23 19.31
N SER A 170 21.78 -30.72 18.06
CA SER A 170 22.69 -31.16 17.02
C SER A 170 24.14 -30.72 17.23
N ALA A 171 24.37 -29.66 18.01
CA ALA A 171 25.72 -29.16 18.32
C ALA A 171 26.40 -29.92 19.48
N GLU A 172 25.68 -30.72 20.27
CA GLU A 172 26.22 -31.54 21.34
C GLU A 172 26.66 -32.96 20.89
N GLU A 173 26.21 -33.45 19.72
CA GLU A 173 26.58 -34.77 19.17
C GLU A 173 27.90 -34.78 18.39
N ASP A 174 28.51 -33.61 18.07
CA ASP A 174 29.76 -33.52 17.29
C ASP A 174 31.01 -33.14 18.14
N ASN A 175 31.01 -33.41 19.43
CA ASN A 175 32.16 -33.13 20.31
C ASN A 175 32.71 -34.39 21.02
#